data_00e2cdc71c3549ea220d395fa5e86204
#
_entry.id   00e2cdc71c3549ea220d395fa5e86204
#
_cell.length_a   1.000
_cell.length_b   1.000
_cell.length_c   1.000
_cell.angle_alpha   90.00
_cell.angle_beta   90.00
_cell.angle_gamma   90.00
#
_symmetry.space_group_name_H-M   'P 1'
#
loop_
_entity.id
_entity.type
_entity.pdbx_description
1 polymer ?
#
loop_
_entity_poly.entity_id
_entity_poly.type
_entity_poly.pdbx_seq_one_letter_code
_entity_poly.pdbx_strand_id
1 'polypeptide(L)'
;MALVGGLITFAAISSCKANPPVTIIPPVPVEPDPQAETVEVVIGGRAFNLELALNDAQRYQGLSDRKSIAEDGGMVFAFRYPQELGFVMRRCYVPIDILYLDEQGRVVSTYAMQVIEPVGGFRWQNPATSPYPSNGLAQFAVEVRGGLVEALGVEVGDQVQLPLKELKARAQ
;
A
#
# COMPACT_ATOMS: atom_id res chain seq x y z
N MET A 1 74.22 -22.59 -34.74
CA MET A 1 73.84 -21.43 -33.88
C MET A 1 72.40 -21.15 -34.17
N ALA A 2 71.52 -21.52 -33.28
CA ALA A 2 70.09 -21.35 -33.40
C ALA A 2 69.64 -20.20 -32.48
N LEU A 3 69.00 -19.17 -33.05
CA LEU A 3 68.38 -18.05 -32.33
C LEU A 3 66.90 -18.40 -32.08
N VAL A 4 66.56 -18.55 -30.82
CA VAL A 4 65.17 -18.79 -30.37
C VAL A 4 64.58 -17.39 -30.13
N GLY A 5 63.61 -16.98 -30.97
CA GLY A 5 62.81 -15.77 -30.78
C GLY A 5 61.61 -16.07 -29.84
N GLY A 6 61.64 -15.56 -28.64
CA GLY A 6 60.52 -15.61 -27.71
C GLY A 6 59.42 -14.65 -28.08
N LEU A 7 58.22 -15.21 -28.34
CA LEU A 7 56.98 -14.42 -28.55
C LEU A 7 56.41 -14.04 -27.19
N ILE A 8 56.41 -12.76 -26.85
CA ILE A 8 55.75 -12.22 -25.62
C ILE A 8 54.31 -11.89 -26.00
N THR A 9 53.38 -12.70 -25.57
CA THR A 9 51.92 -12.44 -25.68
C THR A 9 51.50 -11.48 -24.55
N PHE A 10 51.13 -10.26 -24.92
CA PHE A 10 50.48 -9.31 -23.99
C PHE A 10 49.03 -9.73 -23.80
N ALA A 11 48.67 -10.21 -22.62
CA ALA A 11 47.28 -10.41 -22.25
C ALA A 11 46.69 -9.02 -21.90
N ALA A 12 45.67 -8.60 -22.66
CA ALA A 12 44.89 -7.40 -22.35
C ALA A 12 43.97 -7.71 -21.18
N ILE A 13 44.27 -7.14 -20.01
CA ILE A 13 43.37 -7.15 -18.85
C ILE A 13 42.24 -6.17 -19.13
N SER A 14 41.08 -6.72 -19.51
CA SER A 14 39.84 -5.95 -19.61
C SER A 14 39.41 -5.49 -18.22
N SER A 15 39.61 -4.21 -17.93
CA SER A 15 39.18 -3.58 -16.70
C SER A 15 37.65 -3.45 -16.71
N CYS A 16 36.94 -4.39 -16.09
CA CYS A 16 35.53 -4.22 -15.76
C CYS A 16 35.43 -3.04 -14.80
N LYS A 17 34.96 -1.89 -15.29
CA LYS A 17 34.53 -0.78 -14.42
C LYS A 17 33.33 -1.27 -13.62
N ALA A 18 33.52 -1.59 -12.35
CA ALA A 18 32.44 -1.83 -11.44
C ALA A 18 31.64 -0.52 -11.30
N ASN A 19 30.34 -0.59 -11.55
CA ASN A 19 29.44 0.52 -11.27
C ASN A 19 29.53 0.84 -9.77
N PRO A 20 29.53 2.11 -9.38
CA PRO A 20 29.51 2.48 -7.97
C PRO A 20 28.26 1.89 -7.31
N PRO A 21 28.33 1.49 -6.04
CA PRO A 21 27.19 0.96 -5.33
C PRO A 21 26.06 2.00 -5.34
N VAL A 22 24.87 1.58 -5.77
CA VAL A 22 23.67 2.41 -5.69
C VAL A 22 23.37 2.62 -4.21
N THR A 23 23.58 3.82 -3.72
CA THR A 23 23.18 4.19 -2.36
C THR A 23 21.65 4.25 -2.34
N ILE A 24 21.01 3.24 -1.81
CA ILE A 24 19.58 3.25 -1.53
C ILE A 24 19.37 4.18 -0.34
N ILE A 25 19.00 5.42 -0.60
CA ILE A 25 18.54 6.34 0.45
C ILE A 25 17.17 5.82 0.88
N PRO A 26 17.00 5.39 2.15
CA PRO A 26 15.69 4.97 2.62
C PRO A 26 14.70 6.15 2.45
N PRO A 27 13.47 5.91 2.01
CA PRO A 27 12.48 6.97 1.86
C PRO A 27 12.29 7.68 3.20
N VAL A 28 12.25 9.01 3.16
CA VAL A 28 11.95 9.82 4.35
C VAL A 28 10.50 9.56 4.71
N PRO A 29 10.20 9.13 5.95
CA PRO A 29 8.83 8.91 6.37
C PRO A 29 8.01 10.19 6.26
N VAL A 30 6.81 10.07 5.70
CA VAL A 30 5.87 11.17 5.49
C VAL A 30 4.92 11.23 6.68
N GLU A 31 4.79 12.41 7.31
CA GLU A 31 3.73 12.65 8.28
C GLU A 31 2.37 12.81 7.55
N PRO A 32 1.23 12.59 8.23
CA PRO A 32 -0.08 12.86 7.66
C PRO A 32 -0.13 14.28 7.11
N ASP A 33 -0.67 14.47 5.91
CA ASP A 33 -0.84 15.80 5.33
C ASP A 33 -1.97 16.53 6.08
N PRO A 34 -1.68 17.61 6.82
CA PRO A 34 -2.70 18.34 7.56
C PRO A 34 -3.71 19.06 6.65
N GLN A 35 -3.43 19.13 5.34
CA GLN A 35 -4.33 19.70 4.33
C GLN A 35 -5.04 18.61 3.51
N ALA A 36 -4.82 17.32 3.80
CA ALA A 36 -5.53 16.25 3.14
C ALA A 36 -7.04 16.39 3.37
N GLU A 37 -7.79 16.27 2.29
CA GLU A 37 -9.23 16.21 2.40
C GLU A 37 -9.63 14.92 3.11
N THR A 38 -10.49 15.03 4.12
CA THR A 38 -10.96 13.91 4.92
C THR A 38 -12.48 13.77 4.84
N VAL A 39 -12.94 12.59 5.18
CA VAL A 39 -14.36 12.26 5.30
C VAL A 39 -14.59 11.50 6.60
N GLU A 40 -15.73 11.77 7.24
CA GLU A 40 -16.16 10.97 8.38
C GLU A 40 -16.69 9.61 7.94
N VAL A 41 -16.18 8.56 8.58
CA VAL A 41 -16.59 7.16 8.38
C VAL A 41 -16.84 6.54 9.74
N VAL A 42 -17.99 5.83 9.92
CA VAL A 42 -18.28 5.14 11.17
C VAL A 42 -18.08 3.63 10.99
N ILE A 43 -17.18 3.05 11.78
CA ILE A 43 -16.79 1.65 11.79
C ILE A 43 -17.03 1.08 13.19
N GLY A 44 -17.83 0.03 13.32
CA GLY A 44 -18.12 -0.57 14.63
C GLY A 44 -18.70 0.44 15.66
N GLY A 45 -19.43 1.46 15.20
CA GLY A 45 -20.00 2.51 16.04
C GLY A 45 -19.03 3.64 16.43
N ARG A 46 -17.78 3.60 16.00
CA ARG A 46 -16.76 4.64 16.23
C ARG A 46 -16.55 5.49 14.96
N ALA A 47 -16.50 6.82 15.12
CA ALA A 47 -16.20 7.74 14.03
C ALA A 47 -14.70 7.87 13.79
N PHE A 48 -14.34 7.96 12.50
CA PHE A 48 -12.98 8.15 11.98
C PHE A 48 -12.98 9.28 10.96
N ASN A 49 -11.90 10.06 10.92
CA ASN A 49 -11.62 11.06 9.90
C ASN A 49 -10.61 10.50 8.91
N LEU A 50 -11.10 9.95 7.81
CA LEU A 50 -10.26 9.25 6.84
C LEU A 50 -9.91 10.15 5.65
N GLU A 51 -8.64 10.12 5.25
CA GLU A 51 -8.17 10.77 4.03
C GLU A 51 -8.77 10.09 2.80
N LEU A 52 -8.88 10.84 1.69
CA LEU A 52 -9.49 10.37 0.45
C LEU A 52 -8.44 9.92 -0.56
N ALA A 53 -8.58 8.70 -1.08
CA ALA A 53 -7.85 8.20 -2.22
C ALA A 53 -8.82 7.92 -3.40
N LEU A 54 -9.04 8.92 -4.25
CA LEU A 54 -10.07 8.94 -5.29
C LEU A 54 -9.52 8.71 -6.71
N ASN A 55 -8.21 8.81 -6.89
CA ASN A 55 -7.54 8.60 -8.17
C ASN A 55 -6.36 7.64 -8.04
N ASP A 56 -5.81 7.19 -9.17
CA ASP A 56 -4.74 6.18 -9.20
C ASP A 56 -3.48 6.63 -8.45
N ALA A 57 -3.09 7.90 -8.53
CA ALA A 57 -1.91 8.41 -7.85
C ALA A 57 -2.08 8.36 -6.32
N GLN A 58 -3.25 8.78 -5.82
CA GLN A 58 -3.59 8.73 -4.40
C GLN A 58 -3.70 7.27 -3.92
N ARG A 59 -4.37 6.40 -4.66
CA ARG A 59 -4.47 4.96 -4.34
C ARG A 59 -3.10 4.29 -4.36
N TYR A 60 -2.24 4.65 -5.32
CA TYR A 60 -0.88 4.13 -5.36
C TYR A 60 -0.03 4.58 -4.16
N GLN A 61 -0.16 5.83 -3.73
CA GLN A 61 0.52 6.33 -2.53
C GLN A 61 -0.04 5.68 -1.26
N GLY A 62 -1.34 5.69 -1.06
CA GLY A 62 -1.98 5.16 0.14
C GLY A 62 -1.33 5.67 1.42
N LEU A 63 -1.18 4.82 2.40
CA LEU A 63 -0.50 5.09 3.68
C LEU A 63 1.01 4.78 3.64
N SER A 64 1.60 4.62 2.43
CA SER A 64 3.05 4.39 2.29
C SER A 64 3.86 5.54 2.91
N ASP A 65 5.03 5.20 3.45
CA ASP A 65 6.02 6.11 4.06
C ASP A 65 5.58 6.78 5.37
N ARG A 66 4.41 6.42 5.93
CA ARG A 66 3.95 6.95 7.23
C ARG A 66 4.55 6.19 8.39
N LYS A 67 4.99 6.93 9.42
CA LYS A 67 5.51 6.37 10.68
C LYS A 67 4.41 6.05 11.67
N SER A 68 3.26 6.68 11.54
CA SER A 68 2.11 6.51 12.43
C SER A 68 0.80 6.73 11.68
N ILE A 69 -0.25 6.16 12.21
CA ILE A 69 -1.64 6.41 11.82
C ILE A 69 -2.37 6.82 13.09
N ALA A 70 -3.08 7.95 13.04
CA ALA A 70 -3.87 8.44 14.17
C ALA A 70 -4.91 7.40 14.60
N GLU A 71 -5.35 7.46 15.85
CA GLU A 71 -6.34 6.51 16.37
C GLU A 71 -7.71 6.61 15.70
N ASP A 72 -8.05 7.79 15.20
CA ASP A 72 -9.26 8.11 14.45
C ASP A 72 -8.97 8.43 12.98
N GLY A 73 -7.74 8.19 12.53
CA GLY A 73 -7.26 8.44 11.17
C GLY A 73 -7.16 7.16 10.33
N GLY A 74 -6.77 7.37 9.08
CA GLY A 74 -6.59 6.33 8.07
C GLY A 74 -6.90 6.86 6.68
N MET A 75 -7.30 5.96 5.78
CA MET A 75 -7.60 6.34 4.40
C MET A 75 -8.75 5.51 3.84
N VAL A 76 -9.67 6.16 3.12
CA VAL A 76 -10.69 5.50 2.31
C VAL A 76 -10.31 5.58 0.83
N PHE A 77 -10.27 4.43 0.19
CA PHE A 77 -10.02 4.25 -1.23
C PHE A 77 -11.36 4.03 -1.92
N ALA A 78 -11.68 4.87 -2.88
CA ALA A 78 -12.89 4.72 -3.67
C ALA A 78 -12.54 4.38 -5.12
N PHE A 79 -13.24 3.40 -5.67
CA PHE A 79 -13.08 2.94 -7.04
C PHE A 79 -14.36 3.25 -7.83
N ARG A 80 -14.19 3.52 -9.11
CA ARG A 80 -15.31 3.91 -9.99
C ARG A 80 -16.38 2.82 -10.09
N TYR A 81 -15.96 1.56 -10.08
CA TYR A 81 -16.83 0.39 -10.21
C TYR A 81 -16.42 -0.69 -9.21
N PRO A 82 -17.36 -1.56 -8.79
CA PRO A 82 -17.03 -2.76 -8.03
C PRO A 82 -16.09 -3.66 -8.84
N GLN A 83 -15.03 -4.14 -8.20
CA GLN A 83 -14.01 -5.01 -8.81
C GLN A 83 -13.29 -5.81 -7.74
N GLU A 84 -12.53 -6.83 -8.13
CA GLU A 84 -11.59 -7.47 -7.23
C GLU A 84 -10.43 -6.53 -6.94
N LEU A 85 -10.19 -6.28 -5.66
CA LEU A 85 -9.13 -5.41 -5.18
C LEU A 85 -8.01 -6.23 -4.54
N GLY A 86 -6.81 -5.66 -4.53
CA GLY A 86 -5.68 -6.24 -3.84
C GLY A 86 -4.74 -5.15 -3.32
N PHE A 87 -4.37 -5.27 -2.05
CA PHE A 87 -3.50 -4.30 -1.38
C PHE A 87 -2.21 -4.96 -0.90
N VAL A 88 -1.20 -4.15 -0.64
CA VAL A 88 0.13 -4.58 -0.22
C VAL A 88 0.74 -3.58 0.76
N MET A 89 1.57 -4.06 1.68
CA MET A 89 2.29 -3.24 2.66
C MET A 89 3.54 -2.60 2.07
N ARG A 90 3.37 -1.82 0.98
CA ARG A 90 4.48 -1.17 0.30
C ARG A 90 4.99 0.04 1.09
N ARG A 91 6.22 -0.04 1.62
CA ARG A 91 6.84 1.01 2.44
C ARG A 91 5.97 1.44 3.64
N CYS A 92 5.23 0.50 4.24
CA CYS A 92 4.49 0.75 5.45
C CYS A 92 5.37 0.45 6.67
N TYR A 93 5.42 1.38 7.62
CA TYR A 93 6.26 1.29 8.82
C TYR A 93 5.47 0.84 10.05
N VAL A 94 4.16 0.77 9.95
CA VAL A 94 3.25 0.37 11.03
C VAL A 94 2.25 -0.65 10.51
N PRO A 95 1.73 -1.54 11.36
CA PRO A 95 0.64 -2.43 11.00
C PRO A 95 -0.62 -1.65 10.58
N ILE A 96 -1.34 -2.17 9.60
CA ILE A 96 -2.55 -1.57 9.03
C ILE A 96 -3.64 -2.63 8.98
N ASP A 97 -4.82 -2.31 9.47
CA ASP A 97 -6.01 -3.11 9.20
C ASP A 97 -6.70 -2.57 7.94
N ILE A 98 -7.15 -3.49 7.08
CA ILE A 98 -7.91 -3.14 5.89
C ILE A 98 -9.29 -3.80 5.92
N LEU A 99 -10.31 -3.03 5.55
CA LEU A 99 -11.68 -3.50 5.32
C LEU A 99 -12.01 -3.27 3.85
N TYR A 100 -12.43 -4.31 3.15
CA TYR A 100 -13.00 -4.19 1.81
C TYR A 100 -14.50 -4.08 1.91
N LEU A 101 -15.08 -3.12 1.19
CA LEU A 101 -16.50 -2.85 1.24
C LEU A 101 -17.12 -2.95 -0.15
N ASP A 102 -18.30 -3.53 -0.21
CA ASP A 102 -19.12 -3.55 -1.43
C ASP A 102 -19.65 -2.15 -1.79
N GLU A 103 -20.44 -2.06 -2.84
CA GLU A 103 -21.04 -0.80 -3.28
C GLU A 103 -22.11 -0.25 -2.32
N GLN A 104 -22.58 -1.05 -1.36
CA GLN A 104 -23.49 -0.65 -0.30
C GLN A 104 -22.75 -0.28 1.01
N GLY A 105 -21.42 -0.45 1.06
CA GLY A 105 -20.62 -0.20 2.25
C GLY A 105 -20.63 -1.35 3.27
N ARG A 106 -20.98 -2.58 2.84
CA ARG A 106 -20.88 -3.76 3.68
C ARG A 106 -19.51 -4.38 3.58
N VAL A 107 -19.01 -4.87 4.69
CA VAL A 107 -17.70 -5.53 4.76
C VAL A 107 -17.74 -6.85 3.97
N VAL A 108 -16.88 -6.95 2.96
CA VAL A 108 -16.66 -8.15 2.13
C VAL A 108 -15.56 -9.03 2.72
N SER A 109 -14.46 -8.41 3.14
CA SER A 109 -13.33 -9.08 3.81
C SER A 109 -12.51 -8.08 4.60
N THR A 110 -11.72 -8.60 5.56
CA THR A 110 -10.80 -7.81 6.39
C THR A 110 -9.46 -8.52 6.52
N TYR A 111 -8.39 -7.73 6.73
CA TYR A 111 -7.07 -8.28 7.06
C TYR A 111 -6.34 -7.39 8.07
N ALA A 112 -5.62 -8.01 8.98
CA ALA A 112 -4.59 -7.38 9.80
C ALA A 112 -3.26 -7.48 9.04
N MET A 113 -2.91 -6.46 8.28
CA MET A 113 -1.72 -6.42 7.45
C MET A 113 -0.49 -6.09 8.28
N GLN A 114 0.57 -6.89 8.15
CA GLN A 114 1.79 -6.75 8.90
C GLN A 114 2.89 -6.05 8.09
N VAL A 115 3.75 -5.33 8.80
CA VAL A 115 4.95 -4.73 8.20
C VAL A 115 5.82 -5.83 7.60
N ILE A 116 6.27 -5.62 6.36
CA ILE A 116 7.18 -6.55 5.66
C ILE A 116 8.60 -5.97 5.72
N GLU A 117 9.50 -6.68 6.35
CA GLU A 117 10.90 -6.29 6.45
C GLU A 117 11.77 -6.96 5.34
N PRO A 118 12.73 -6.23 4.75
CA PRO A 118 12.98 -4.80 4.93
C PRO A 118 11.90 -3.93 4.29
N VAL A 119 11.54 -2.84 4.94
CA VAL A 119 10.54 -1.89 4.43
C VAL A 119 10.92 -1.42 3.02
N GLY A 120 10.01 -1.58 2.07
CA GLY A 120 10.24 -1.23 0.65
C GLY A 120 10.70 -2.37 -0.24
N GLY A 121 10.96 -3.57 0.31
CA GLY A 121 11.44 -4.73 -0.46
C GLY A 121 10.40 -5.38 -1.38
N PHE A 122 9.11 -5.08 -1.21
CA PHE A 122 8.04 -5.73 -1.96
C PHE A 122 7.71 -5.00 -3.27
N ARG A 123 7.74 -5.73 -4.39
CA ARG A 123 7.24 -5.27 -5.69
C ARG A 123 5.87 -5.89 -5.97
N TRP A 124 4.82 -5.08 -5.88
CA TRP A 124 3.51 -5.50 -6.32
C TRP A 124 3.39 -5.40 -7.85
N GLN A 125 2.79 -6.40 -8.47
CA GLN A 125 2.65 -6.46 -9.93
C GLN A 125 1.21 -6.75 -10.40
N ASN A 126 0.35 -7.35 -9.55
CA ASN A 126 -0.99 -7.76 -9.97
C ASN A 126 -1.91 -7.94 -8.74
N PRO A 127 -3.17 -7.41 -8.75
CA PRO A 127 -4.17 -7.66 -7.70
C PRO A 127 -4.37 -9.14 -7.38
N ALA A 128 -4.37 -9.99 -8.40
CA ALA A 128 -4.53 -11.45 -8.24
C ALA A 128 -3.38 -12.13 -7.47
N THR A 129 -2.23 -11.47 -7.34
CA THR A 129 -1.07 -11.97 -6.58
C THR A 129 -0.85 -11.19 -5.28
N SER A 130 -1.77 -10.27 -4.94
CA SER A 130 -1.73 -9.56 -3.67
C SER A 130 -1.84 -10.54 -2.51
N PRO A 131 -1.04 -10.37 -1.44
CA PRO A 131 -1.22 -11.14 -0.22
C PRO A 131 -2.51 -10.81 0.53
N TYR A 132 -3.18 -9.71 0.18
CA TYR A 132 -4.40 -9.23 0.80
C TYR A 132 -5.47 -8.92 -0.27
N PRO A 133 -6.06 -9.94 -0.93
CA PRO A 133 -7.12 -9.75 -1.91
C PRO A 133 -8.47 -9.47 -1.25
N SER A 134 -9.39 -8.79 -1.96
CA SER A 134 -10.74 -8.57 -1.45
C SER A 134 -11.59 -9.84 -1.36
N ASN A 135 -11.20 -10.92 -2.08
CA ASN A 135 -11.96 -12.18 -2.17
C ASN A 135 -13.41 -12.01 -2.62
N GLY A 136 -13.70 -10.96 -3.34
CA GLY A 136 -15.00 -10.62 -3.88
C GLY A 136 -15.00 -9.22 -4.46
N LEU A 137 -16.12 -8.83 -5.09
CA LEU A 137 -16.26 -7.49 -5.64
C LEU A 137 -16.35 -6.46 -4.51
N ALA A 138 -15.42 -5.51 -4.51
CA ALA A 138 -15.43 -4.37 -3.60
C ALA A 138 -15.35 -3.06 -4.42
N GLN A 139 -15.99 -2.01 -3.93
CA GLN A 139 -15.93 -0.68 -4.52
C GLN A 139 -15.16 0.30 -3.63
N PHE A 140 -15.00 -0.03 -2.36
CA PHE A 140 -14.23 0.76 -1.42
C PHE A 140 -13.28 -0.15 -0.64
N ALA A 141 -12.16 0.46 -0.20
CA ALA A 141 -11.34 -0.13 0.84
C ALA A 141 -11.08 0.94 1.91
N VAL A 142 -10.99 0.52 3.16
CA VAL A 142 -10.68 1.40 4.29
C VAL A 142 -9.46 0.86 4.99
N GLU A 143 -8.41 1.67 5.08
CA GLU A 143 -7.22 1.38 5.86
C GLU A 143 -7.22 2.20 7.14
N VAL A 144 -7.03 1.53 8.29
CA VAL A 144 -6.91 2.12 9.61
C VAL A 144 -5.71 1.55 10.35
N ARG A 145 -5.36 2.11 11.48
CA ARG A 145 -4.27 1.58 12.33
C ARG A 145 -4.53 0.12 12.68
N GLY A 146 -3.48 -0.70 12.63
CA GLY A 146 -3.55 -2.13 12.95
C GLY A 146 -4.10 -2.42 14.34
N GLY A 147 -4.91 -3.47 14.44
CA GLY A 147 -5.60 -3.93 15.65
C GLY A 147 -6.96 -3.28 15.90
N LEU A 148 -7.39 -2.30 15.08
CA LEU A 148 -8.67 -1.63 15.27
C LEU A 148 -9.86 -2.50 14.84
N VAL A 149 -9.72 -3.28 13.78
CA VAL A 149 -10.81 -4.16 13.30
C VAL A 149 -11.18 -5.18 14.37
N GLU A 150 -10.20 -5.82 14.99
CA GLU A 150 -10.41 -6.75 16.10
C GLU A 150 -10.99 -6.04 17.33
N ALA A 151 -10.41 -4.89 17.72
CA ALA A 151 -10.85 -4.14 18.90
C ALA A 151 -12.28 -3.62 18.79
N LEU A 152 -12.76 -3.34 17.58
CA LEU A 152 -14.13 -2.90 17.30
C LEU A 152 -15.10 -4.07 17.04
N GLY A 153 -14.59 -5.30 16.96
CA GLY A 153 -15.40 -6.49 16.70
C GLY A 153 -16.06 -6.49 15.32
N VAL A 154 -15.38 -5.92 14.30
CA VAL A 154 -15.95 -5.81 12.94
C VAL A 154 -15.85 -7.16 12.23
N GLU A 155 -16.98 -7.61 11.68
CA GLU A 155 -17.11 -8.87 10.96
C GLU A 155 -17.56 -8.66 9.50
N VAL A 156 -17.35 -9.69 8.68
CA VAL A 156 -17.87 -9.72 7.30
C VAL A 156 -19.40 -9.63 7.32
N GLY A 157 -19.93 -8.72 6.50
CA GLY A 157 -21.36 -8.42 6.43
C GLY A 157 -21.78 -7.18 7.23
N ASP A 158 -20.94 -6.69 8.13
CA ASP A 158 -21.20 -5.47 8.88
C ASP A 158 -21.32 -4.25 7.98
N GLN A 159 -22.11 -3.28 8.44
CA GLN A 159 -22.31 -2.01 7.73
C GLN A 159 -21.32 -0.96 8.23
N VAL A 160 -20.46 -0.49 7.34
CA VAL A 160 -19.66 0.73 7.53
C VAL A 160 -20.44 1.93 6.99
N GLN A 161 -20.58 2.99 7.80
CA GLN A 161 -21.28 4.20 7.38
C GLN A 161 -20.26 5.16 6.75
N LEU A 162 -20.45 5.45 5.47
CA LEU A 162 -19.62 6.38 4.69
C LEU A 162 -20.50 7.08 3.64
N PRO A 163 -20.12 8.26 3.14
CA PRO A 163 -20.91 9.03 2.17
C PRO A 163 -20.81 8.42 0.76
N LEU A 164 -21.40 7.22 0.58
CA LEU A 164 -21.31 6.40 -0.62
C LEU A 164 -21.59 7.15 -1.91
N LYS A 165 -22.64 8.01 -1.93
CA LYS A 165 -23.03 8.76 -3.12
C LYS A 165 -21.95 9.75 -3.55
N GLU A 166 -21.36 10.44 -2.58
CA GLU A 166 -20.27 11.40 -2.84
C GLU A 166 -19.02 10.68 -3.32
N LEU A 167 -18.58 9.63 -2.61
CA LEU A 167 -17.39 8.88 -2.96
C LEU A 167 -17.50 8.26 -4.36
N LYS A 168 -18.65 7.67 -4.71
CA LYS A 168 -18.92 7.13 -6.05
C LYS A 168 -18.87 8.20 -7.15
N ALA A 169 -19.41 9.38 -6.87
CA ALA A 169 -19.42 10.47 -7.85
C ALA A 169 -18.02 11.05 -8.12
N ARG A 170 -17.10 10.95 -7.17
CA ARG A 170 -15.76 11.53 -7.19
C ARG A 170 -14.66 10.56 -7.59
N ALA A 171 -14.88 9.24 -7.46
CA ALA A 171 -13.91 8.22 -7.81
C ALA A 171 -13.60 8.22 -9.32
N GLN A 172 -12.28 8.19 -9.64
CA GLN A 172 -11.74 8.23 -11.01
C GLN A 172 -11.05 6.91 -11.38
#